data_4bdb65d7fdf5423e0eda475e4731df50
#
_entry.id   4bdb65d7fdf5423e0eda475e4731df50
#
_cell.length_a   1.000
_cell.length_b   1.000
_cell.length_c   1.000
_cell.angle_alpha   90.00
_cell.angle_beta   90.00
_cell.angle_gamma   90.00
#
_symmetry.space_group_name_H-M   'P 1'
#
loop_
_entity.id
_entity.type
_entity.pdbx_description
1 polymer ?
#
loop_
_entity_poly.entity_id
_entity_poly.type
_entity_poly.pdbx_seq_one_letter_code
_entity_poly.pdbx_strand_id
1 'polypeptide(L)'
;MIVRNEAHIVHEVLDCVAPYISTWCIVDTGSEDGTQEIIRAHMAGLGIPGELFERPWKNFGHNRTEALQLAAGRADYIWIVDADDLVIGTPDFSQLSADSCELRYGPPDGFTYWRQQVFRDGLPWRYGGVVHEFIQCDQPFQIQRLLGDYHLESRRLGGRNLDPEKYARDRDLLLVEVERDPEDSRSVFYLAQSYFDLGDFANARRWYQRRAEMGGWEEEVYYSMLRVGESMLRLEEPWPLVQDAFLRAWESRPTRAEALHAVACYYRQQGRFQLGHIFAQRAASIPVPPDDILFVWAGAHSWAALDEQAVCASNLGQHSEAFSIFRNLLAGDKLSPEDRVRVAINRDFSVPTKLEIATAYPAVGIHTTRPRSDADVTVTVSCGPNPHNAEATLNSVLNSCTDRSRISRLVVDDAELSEADRTALRHRYPLAQSLDAPFREPAAARLRRISEGIQTRYWLHIPADWRFFAPERLLSRLARVLESEREVLAAGVNFEDASELTGRNAEEAIVRRGAGTGRYVLTDMMPRGPVMIDMERLGKIGGVDSGAADVHGDLTARAIAAGLRTATLDEVLCVYVG
;
A
#
# COMPACT_ATOMS: atom_id res chain seq x y z
N MET A 1 26.50 20.68 -9.85
CA MET A 1 26.78 19.61 -8.86
C MET A 1 28.02 19.97 -8.06
N ILE A 2 28.10 19.64 -6.78
CA ILE A 2 29.34 19.59 -6.00
C ILE A 2 29.65 18.11 -5.68
N VAL A 3 30.92 17.73 -5.71
CA VAL A 3 31.32 16.32 -5.48
C VAL A 3 32.54 16.25 -4.55
N ARG A 4 32.65 15.12 -3.82
CA ARG A 4 33.86 14.74 -3.09
C ARG A 4 33.87 13.24 -2.81
N ASN A 5 34.84 12.50 -3.38
CA ASN A 5 35.02 11.06 -3.25
C ASN A 5 33.78 10.26 -3.68
N GLU A 6 33.32 10.48 -4.91
CA GLU A 6 32.11 9.86 -5.47
C GLU A 6 32.43 8.91 -6.65
N ALA A 7 33.70 8.48 -6.78
CA ALA A 7 34.15 7.62 -7.88
C ALA A 7 33.31 6.36 -8.08
N HIS A 8 32.73 5.82 -7.00
CA HIS A 8 31.95 4.60 -6.98
C HIS A 8 30.54 4.72 -7.56
N ILE A 9 29.96 5.95 -7.62
CA ILE A 9 28.55 6.17 -8.01
C ILE A 9 28.33 7.28 -9.03
N VAL A 10 29.30 8.20 -9.23
CA VAL A 10 29.09 9.43 -10.00
C VAL A 10 28.65 9.18 -11.44
N HIS A 11 29.09 8.08 -12.07
CA HIS A 11 28.72 7.75 -13.44
C HIS A 11 27.23 7.47 -13.59
N GLU A 12 26.58 6.89 -12.60
CA GLU A 12 25.14 6.56 -12.63
C GLU A 12 24.28 7.82 -12.67
N VAL A 13 24.59 8.84 -11.84
CA VAL A 13 23.87 10.11 -11.88
C VAL A 13 24.13 10.85 -13.18
N LEU A 14 25.36 10.81 -13.73
CA LEU A 14 25.68 11.46 -14.99
C LEU A 14 24.90 10.85 -16.15
N ASP A 15 24.78 9.52 -16.21
CA ASP A 15 23.97 8.82 -17.21
C ASP A 15 22.48 9.19 -17.11
N CYS A 16 21.92 9.23 -15.89
CA CYS A 16 20.50 9.50 -15.72
C CYS A 16 20.11 10.96 -16.01
N VAL A 17 21.01 11.93 -15.84
CA VAL A 17 20.73 13.34 -16.14
C VAL A 17 21.09 13.75 -17.58
N ALA A 18 21.98 13.01 -18.23
CA ALA A 18 22.47 13.30 -19.59
C ALA A 18 21.36 13.59 -20.61
N PRO A 19 20.22 12.89 -20.65
CA PRO A 19 19.15 13.17 -21.61
C PRO A 19 18.49 14.54 -21.45
N TYR A 20 18.67 15.19 -20.31
CA TYR A 20 17.94 16.39 -19.92
C TYR A 20 18.81 17.66 -19.90
N ILE A 21 20.11 17.54 -20.09
CA ILE A 21 21.06 18.66 -19.98
C ILE A 21 21.74 18.96 -21.32
N SER A 22 21.99 20.24 -21.58
CA SER A 22 22.78 20.70 -22.76
C SER A 22 24.25 21.01 -22.42
N THR A 23 24.55 21.24 -21.14
CA THR A 23 25.88 21.51 -20.62
C THR A 23 25.97 21.13 -19.14
N TRP A 24 27.18 21.02 -18.62
CA TRP A 24 27.39 20.67 -17.22
C TRP A 24 28.45 21.54 -16.55
N CYS A 25 28.28 21.75 -15.25
CA CYS A 25 29.23 22.40 -14.37
C CYS A 25 29.32 21.60 -13.06
N ILE A 26 30.48 21.03 -12.78
CA ILE A 26 30.74 20.23 -11.57
C ILE A 26 31.91 20.84 -10.81
N VAL A 27 31.74 20.97 -9.50
CA VAL A 27 32.76 21.50 -8.59
C VAL A 27 33.25 20.37 -7.69
N ASP A 28 34.47 19.95 -7.88
CA ASP A 28 35.16 19.02 -6.99
C ASP A 28 35.70 19.77 -5.76
N THR A 29 35.41 19.25 -4.58
CA THR A 29 35.78 19.87 -3.30
C THR A 29 36.92 19.17 -2.56
N GLY A 30 37.78 18.48 -3.33
CA GLY A 30 38.96 17.80 -2.82
C GLY A 30 38.82 16.28 -2.81
N SER A 31 38.43 15.67 -3.94
CA SER A 31 38.44 14.21 -4.12
C SER A 31 39.87 13.67 -4.24
N GLU A 32 40.08 12.46 -3.68
CA GLU A 32 41.36 11.75 -3.70
C GLU A 32 41.21 10.32 -4.29
N ASP A 33 40.03 9.97 -4.81
CA ASP A 33 39.64 8.63 -5.25
C ASP A 33 39.54 8.46 -6.77
N GLY A 34 39.91 9.51 -7.56
CA GLY A 34 39.79 9.49 -9.01
C GLY A 34 38.46 9.99 -9.57
N THR A 35 37.60 10.58 -8.73
CA THR A 35 36.31 11.15 -9.13
C THR A 35 36.46 12.12 -10.31
N GLN A 36 37.48 13.00 -10.30
CA GLN A 36 37.69 14.02 -11.34
C GLN A 36 37.92 13.40 -12.71
N GLU A 37 38.79 12.38 -12.80
CA GLU A 37 39.14 11.68 -14.03
C GLU A 37 37.91 10.92 -14.57
N ILE A 38 37.13 10.29 -13.73
CA ILE A 38 35.90 9.58 -14.11
C ILE A 38 34.89 10.56 -14.70
N ILE A 39 34.64 11.71 -14.07
CA ILE A 39 33.71 12.72 -14.58
C ILE A 39 34.15 13.24 -15.94
N ARG A 40 35.42 13.63 -16.09
CA ARG A 40 35.95 14.14 -17.40
C ARG A 40 35.82 13.12 -18.51
N ALA A 41 36.21 11.87 -18.25
CA ALA A 41 36.15 10.80 -19.24
C ALA A 41 34.69 10.43 -19.59
N HIS A 42 33.83 10.33 -18.62
CA HIS A 42 32.43 9.95 -18.81
C HIS A 42 31.66 11.00 -19.61
N MET A 43 31.75 12.27 -19.23
CA MET A 43 31.07 13.37 -19.93
C MET A 43 31.62 13.61 -21.33
N ALA A 44 32.90 13.38 -21.54
CA ALA A 44 33.49 13.38 -22.90
C ALA A 44 32.92 12.23 -23.76
N GLY A 45 32.72 11.06 -23.18
CA GLY A 45 32.07 9.91 -23.83
C GLY A 45 30.62 10.17 -24.22
N LEU A 46 29.88 10.91 -23.39
CA LEU A 46 28.50 11.34 -23.68
C LEU A 46 28.43 12.49 -24.72
N GLY A 47 29.55 13.15 -25.03
CA GLY A 47 29.58 14.25 -25.96
C GLY A 47 28.92 15.55 -25.50
N ILE A 48 28.65 15.68 -24.19
CA ILE A 48 28.02 16.87 -23.61
C ILE A 48 29.12 17.87 -23.17
N PRO A 49 29.11 19.13 -23.66
CA PRO A 49 30.12 20.13 -23.30
C PRO A 49 29.93 20.58 -21.84
N GLY A 50 31.01 20.86 -21.12
CA GLY A 50 30.96 21.37 -19.76
C GLY A 50 32.35 21.45 -19.14
N GLU A 51 32.39 21.72 -17.85
CA GLU A 51 33.64 21.97 -17.13
C GLU A 51 33.61 21.47 -15.68
N LEU A 52 34.74 20.89 -15.26
CA LEU A 52 35.02 20.54 -13.87
C LEU A 52 35.95 21.57 -13.23
N PHE A 53 35.50 22.15 -12.14
CA PHE A 53 36.26 23.10 -11.34
C PHE A 53 36.73 22.42 -10.04
N GLU A 54 37.91 22.73 -9.59
CA GLU A 54 38.45 22.29 -8.31
C GLU A 54 38.43 23.48 -7.32
N ARG A 55 37.77 23.31 -6.16
CA ARG A 55 37.60 24.34 -5.14
C ARG A 55 37.78 23.76 -3.76
N PRO A 56 38.38 24.51 -2.82
CA PRO A 56 38.49 24.03 -1.44
C PRO A 56 37.12 23.93 -0.79
N TRP A 57 36.93 22.87 0.00
CA TRP A 57 35.76 22.73 0.83
C TRP A 57 35.70 23.81 1.92
N LYS A 58 34.53 24.46 2.07
CA LYS A 58 34.23 25.36 3.18
C LYS A 58 32.99 24.89 3.97
N ASN A 59 31.83 24.91 3.34
CA ASN A 59 30.56 24.33 3.80
C ASN A 59 29.63 24.19 2.61
N PHE A 60 28.49 23.51 2.80
CA PHE A 60 27.54 23.24 1.70
C PHE A 60 27.00 24.50 1.05
N GLY A 61 26.49 25.46 1.85
CA GLY A 61 25.93 26.72 1.30
C GLY A 61 26.93 27.50 0.47
N HIS A 62 28.19 27.61 0.95
CA HIS A 62 29.25 28.29 0.20
C HIS A 62 29.58 27.60 -1.12
N ASN A 63 29.87 26.28 -1.07
CA ASN A 63 30.30 25.58 -2.27
C ASN A 63 29.17 25.39 -3.30
N ARG A 64 27.90 25.25 -2.87
CA ARG A 64 26.75 25.26 -3.80
C ARG A 64 26.52 26.64 -4.41
N THR A 65 26.69 27.72 -3.65
CA THR A 65 26.62 29.09 -4.21
C THR A 65 27.70 29.32 -5.24
N GLU A 66 28.93 28.91 -4.96
CA GLU A 66 30.05 29.00 -5.91
C GLU A 66 29.76 28.17 -7.18
N ALA A 67 29.20 26.97 -7.03
CA ALA A 67 28.81 26.12 -8.18
C ALA A 67 27.73 26.79 -9.04
N LEU A 68 26.73 27.45 -8.44
CA LEU A 68 25.73 28.25 -9.17
C LEU A 68 26.36 29.40 -9.95
N GLN A 69 27.28 30.13 -9.31
CA GLN A 69 27.98 31.26 -9.95
C GLN A 69 28.86 30.79 -11.14
N LEU A 70 29.52 29.62 -11.03
CA LEU A 70 30.31 29.03 -12.09
C LEU A 70 29.46 28.49 -13.25
N ALA A 71 28.22 28.08 -12.97
CA ALA A 71 27.25 27.61 -13.96
C ALA A 71 26.52 28.76 -14.68
N ALA A 72 26.52 29.97 -14.12
CA ALA A 72 25.78 31.11 -14.67
C ALA A 72 26.20 31.46 -16.10
N GLY A 73 25.24 31.84 -16.96
CA GLY A 73 25.44 32.23 -18.35
C GLY A 73 25.66 31.06 -19.31
N ARG A 74 25.47 29.82 -18.90
CA ARG A 74 25.71 28.63 -19.73
C ARG A 74 24.43 27.98 -20.29
N ALA A 75 23.29 28.23 -19.69
CA ALA A 75 22.00 27.69 -20.12
C ALA A 75 20.84 28.57 -19.59
N ASP A 76 19.61 28.33 -20.04
CA ASP A 76 18.42 29.09 -19.57
C ASP A 76 18.05 28.75 -18.13
N TYR A 77 18.32 27.50 -17.70
CA TYR A 77 18.07 27.00 -16.35
C TYR A 77 19.28 26.21 -15.83
N ILE A 78 19.49 26.29 -14.54
CA ILE A 78 20.53 25.53 -13.81
C ILE A 78 19.81 24.49 -12.94
N TRP A 79 20.09 23.22 -13.16
CA TRP A 79 19.61 22.13 -12.33
C TRP A 79 20.70 21.70 -11.34
N ILE A 80 20.41 21.78 -10.05
CA ILE A 80 21.28 21.28 -8.97
C ILE A 80 20.95 19.82 -8.72
N VAL A 81 21.94 18.94 -8.87
CA VAL A 81 21.82 17.48 -8.69
C VAL A 81 22.86 17.04 -7.68
N ASP A 82 22.51 16.15 -6.78
CA ASP A 82 23.43 15.49 -5.84
C ASP A 82 24.03 14.22 -6.49
N ALA A 83 25.25 13.84 -6.08
CA ALA A 83 26.02 12.78 -6.73
C ALA A 83 25.40 11.37 -6.58
N ASP A 84 24.45 11.22 -5.67
CA ASP A 84 23.76 9.97 -5.37
C ASP A 84 22.25 10.02 -5.71
N ASP A 85 21.79 11.06 -6.41
CA ASP A 85 20.42 11.14 -6.91
C ASP A 85 20.26 10.35 -8.22
N LEU A 86 19.11 9.70 -8.39
CA LEU A 86 18.67 9.10 -9.65
C LEU A 86 17.35 9.70 -10.12
N VAL A 87 17.18 9.78 -11.43
CA VAL A 87 15.91 10.14 -12.07
C VAL A 87 15.16 8.86 -12.42
N ILE A 88 14.00 8.66 -11.85
CA ILE A 88 13.10 7.54 -12.16
C ILE A 88 11.92 8.09 -12.96
N GLY A 89 11.62 7.49 -14.10
CA GLY A 89 10.61 8.00 -15.04
C GLY A 89 11.16 9.09 -15.95
N THR A 90 10.28 9.94 -16.48
CA THR A 90 10.65 10.91 -17.54
C THR A 90 10.12 12.30 -17.20
N PRO A 91 10.93 13.17 -16.53
CA PRO A 91 10.56 14.56 -16.31
C PRO A 91 10.49 15.33 -17.63
N ASP A 92 9.45 16.15 -17.80
CA ASP A 92 9.29 17.02 -18.98
C ASP A 92 9.68 18.46 -18.65
N PHE A 93 10.97 18.76 -18.81
CA PHE A 93 11.50 20.11 -18.57
C PHE A 93 11.06 21.16 -19.62
N SER A 94 10.38 20.78 -20.70
CA SER A 94 9.79 21.76 -21.63
C SER A 94 8.67 22.59 -21.00
N GLN A 95 8.13 22.15 -19.88
CA GLN A 95 7.10 22.85 -19.09
C GLN A 95 7.66 23.96 -18.18
N LEU A 96 8.98 24.14 -18.10
CA LEU A 96 9.59 25.17 -17.26
C LEU A 96 9.22 26.56 -17.75
N SER A 97 8.65 27.37 -16.86
CA SER A 97 8.24 28.75 -17.15
C SER A 97 8.50 29.71 -15.97
N ALA A 98 8.52 29.21 -14.74
CA ALA A 98 8.80 29.98 -13.55
C ALA A 98 10.31 30.19 -13.32
N ASP A 99 10.64 31.02 -12.34
CA ASP A 99 12.04 31.33 -12.02
C ASP A 99 12.71 30.22 -11.21
N SER A 100 11.93 29.47 -10.43
CA SER A 100 12.37 28.27 -9.72
C SER A 100 11.39 27.14 -9.92
N CYS A 101 11.89 25.89 -9.94
CA CYS A 101 11.04 24.72 -10.04
C CYS A 101 11.37 23.69 -8.96
N GLU A 102 10.30 23.21 -8.31
CA GLU A 102 10.35 22.09 -7.38
C GLU A 102 10.23 20.77 -8.14
N LEU A 103 11.14 19.84 -7.86
CA LEU A 103 11.10 18.46 -8.34
C LEU A 103 10.66 17.53 -7.21
N ARG A 104 9.93 16.48 -7.57
CA ARG A 104 9.42 15.49 -6.61
C ARG A 104 10.49 14.46 -6.25
N TYR A 105 10.71 14.26 -4.96
CA TYR A 105 11.51 13.17 -4.40
C TYR A 105 10.63 12.07 -3.83
N GLY A 106 11.05 10.83 -4.03
CA GLY A 106 10.36 9.63 -3.58
C GLY A 106 9.18 9.21 -4.46
N PRO A 107 8.81 7.92 -4.42
CA PRO A 107 7.73 7.37 -5.25
C PRO A 107 6.37 7.97 -4.85
N PRO A 108 5.40 8.06 -5.79
CA PRO A 108 4.11 8.71 -5.56
C PRO A 108 3.28 8.11 -4.42
N ASP A 109 3.47 6.84 -4.13
CA ASP A 109 2.78 6.03 -3.12
C ASP A 109 3.55 5.87 -1.80
N GLY A 110 4.78 6.42 -1.73
CA GLY A 110 5.67 6.36 -0.60
C GLY A 110 5.82 7.70 0.15
N PHE A 111 6.95 7.84 0.82
CA PHE A 111 7.34 9.11 1.41
C PHE A 111 7.81 10.07 0.31
N THR A 112 7.04 11.10 0.05
CA THR A 112 7.35 12.11 -0.98
C THR A 112 7.54 13.48 -0.37
N TYR A 113 8.44 14.27 -1.00
CA TYR A 113 8.58 15.69 -0.72
C TYR A 113 9.01 16.44 -1.98
N TRP A 114 8.86 17.76 -1.96
CA TRP A 114 9.24 18.63 -3.06
C TRP A 114 10.45 19.45 -2.67
N ARG A 115 11.41 19.57 -3.60
CA ARG A 115 12.65 20.34 -3.38
C ARG A 115 12.91 21.25 -4.57
N GLN A 116 13.17 22.53 -4.29
CA GLN A 116 13.62 23.48 -5.30
C GLN A 116 15.02 23.07 -5.79
N GLN A 117 15.12 22.74 -7.06
CA GLN A 117 16.37 22.27 -7.65
C GLN A 117 16.68 22.85 -9.02
N VAL A 118 15.69 23.42 -9.72
CA VAL A 118 15.89 24.02 -11.04
C VAL A 118 15.66 25.53 -10.91
N PHE A 119 16.60 26.31 -11.39
CA PHE A 119 16.66 27.77 -11.22
C PHE A 119 16.90 28.44 -12.55
N ARG A 120 16.08 29.44 -12.90
CA ARG A 120 16.30 30.28 -14.08
C ARG A 120 17.63 31.02 -13.94
N ASP A 121 18.47 30.98 -14.97
CA ASP A 121 19.71 31.74 -15.00
C ASP A 121 19.44 33.26 -15.02
N GLY A 122 20.43 34.03 -14.55
CA GLY A 122 20.37 35.48 -14.52
C GLY A 122 19.78 36.09 -13.25
N LEU A 123 19.22 35.31 -12.31
CA LEU A 123 18.83 35.77 -10.99
C LEU A 123 19.93 35.54 -9.94
N PRO A 124 20.03 36.35 -8.89
CA PRO A 124 21.11 36.28 -7.89
C PRO A 124 20.86 35.15 -6.86
N TRP A 125 20.81 33.91 -7.36
CA TRP A 125 20.62 32.74 -6.53
C TRP A 125 21.82 32.48 -5.62
N ARG A 126 21.56 32.15 -4.37
CA ARG A 126 22.57 31.70 -3.41
C ARG A 126 21.98 30.70 -2.43
N TYR A 127 22.82 29.90 -1.84
CA TYR A 127 22.45 29.00 -0.75
C TYR A 127 22.78 29.60 0.61
N GLY A 128 21.82 29.62 1.54
CA GLY A 128 22.00 29.92 2.94
C GLY A 128 22.09 28.64 3.78
N GLY A 129 22.67 28.73 4.97
CA GLY A 129 22.86 27.63 5.91
C GLY A 129 24.20 26.89 5.73
N VAL A 130 24.74 26.43 6.85
CA VAL A 130 26.03 25.68 6.90
C VAL A 130 25.83 24.19 6.55
N VAL A 131 24.69 23.63 6.94
CA VAL A 131 24.15 22.33 6.58
C VAL A 131 22.65 22.47 6.34
N HIS A 132 22.03 21.53 5.64
CA HIS A 132 20.61 21.62 5.23
C HIS A 132 20.32 22.96 4.54
N GLU A 133 21.22 23.34 3.67
CA GLU A 133 21.20 24.59 2.92
C GLU A 133 19.93 24.73 2.09
N PHE A 134 19.46 25.95 1.98
CA PHE A 134 18.27 26.30 1.19
C PHE A 134 18.57 27.46 0.25
N ILE A 135 17.84 27.48 -0.85
CA ILE A 135 18.01 28.52 -1.86
C ILE A 135 17.43 29.86 -1.42
N GLN A 136 18.10 30.92 -1.75
CA GLN A 136 17.70 32.31 -1.49
C GLN A 136 17.88 33.15 -2.76
N CYS A 137 17.02 34.12 -2.94
CA CYS A 137 17.14 35.14 -3.97
C CYS A 137 16.66 36.49 -3.37
N ASP A 138 17.44 37.57 -3.56
CA ASP A 138 17.06 38.88 -3.05
C ASP A 138 16.03 39.61 -3.92
N GLN A 139 15.63 38.99 -5.04
CA GLN A 139 14.57 39.48 -5.92
C GLN A 139 13.32 38.62 -5.78
N PRO A 140 12.12 39.17 -5.97
CA PRO A 140 10.91 38.37 -6.06
C PRO A 140 11.02 37.34 -7.21
N PHE A 141 10.59 36.11 -6.96
CA PHE A 141 10.63 35.03 -7.95
C PHE A 141 9.37 34.14 -7.85
N GLN A 142 9.05 33.46 -8.93
CA GLN A 142 7.94 32.55 -9.02
C GLN A 142 8.44 31.10 -8.91
N ILE A 143 7.66 30.26 -8.23
CA ILE A 143 7.94 28.84 -8.04
C ILE A 143 6.86 28.04 -8.77
N GLN A 144 7.25 26.99 -9.49
CA GLN A 144 6.35 25.98 -10.03
C GLN A 144 6.75 24.59 -9.54
N ARG A 145 5.82 23.65 -9.54
CA ARG A 145 6.09 22.22 -9.39
C ARG A 145 6.11 21.56 -10.76
N LEU A 146 7.12 20.77 -11.06
CA LEU A 146 7.15 19.94 -12.25
C LEU A 146 6.32 18.69 -11.99
N LEU A 147 5.13 18.63 -12.58
CA LEU A 147 4.24 17.48 -12.48
C LEU A 147 4.59 16.47 -13.58
N GLY A 148 4.27 15.20 -13.38
CA GLY A 148 4.50 14.15 -14.37
C GLY A 148 4.78 12.79 -13.75
N ASP A 149 5.01 11.81 -14.62
CA ASP A 149 5.34 10.44 -14.22
C ASP A 149 6.85 10.28 -14.05
N TYR A 150 7.36 10.89 -13.00
CA TYR A 150 8.75 10.79 -12.58
C TYR A 150 8.88 11.05 -11.09
N HIS A 151 10.03 10.68 -10.53
CA HIS A 151 10.52 11.16 -9.24
C HIS A 151 12.05 11.09 -9.18
N LEU A 152 12.62 11.81 -8.25
CA LEU A 152 14.03 11.68 -7.90
C LEU A 152 14.16 10.71 -6.72
N GLU A 153 15.13 9.82 -6.79
CA GLU A 153 15.48 8.90 -5.72
C GLU A 153 16.83 9.29 -5.13
N SER A 154 16.85 9.71 -3.85
CA SER A 154 18.10 9.94 -3.11
C SER A 154 18.53 8.64 -2.44
N ARG A 155 19.56 7.99 -2.98
CA ARG A 155 20.01 6.66 -2.52
C ARG A 155 20.82 6.69 -1.23
N ARG A 156 21.25 7.87 -0.79
CA ARG A 156 22.10 8.06 0.39
C ARG A 156 23.42 7.28 0.34
N LEU A 157 23.97 7.09 -0.86
CA LEU A 157 25.23 6.36 -1.09
C LEU A 157 26.44 7.28 -1.20
N GLY A 158 26.24 8.59 -1.24
CA GLY A 158 27.30 9.59 -1.30
C GLY A 158 28.28 9.48 -0.14
N GLY A 159 29.54 9.83 -0.33
CA GLY A 159 30.63 9.67 0.64
C GLY A 159 30.31 10.25 2.02
N ARG A 160 29.55 11.33 2.10
CA ARG A 160 29.07 11.89 3.37
C ARG A 160 28.08 10.98 4.11
N ASN A 161 27.22 10.27 3.39
CA ASN A 161 26.24 9.37 4.01
C ASN A 161 26.87 8.09 4.55
N LEU A 162 28.03 7.74 4.05
CA LEU A 162 28.84 6.61 4.54
C LEU A 162 29.66 6.97 5.79
N ASP A 163 29.75 8.26 6.16
CA ASP A 163 30.48 8.72 7.34
C ASP A 163 29.64 8.48 8.61
N PRO A 164 30.07 7.60 9.53
CA PRO A 164 29.33 7.31 10.77
C PRO A 164 29.24 8.52 11.70
N GLU A 165 30.14 9.50 11.57
CA GLU A 165 30.17 10.71 12.39
C GLU A 165 29.42 11.90 11.75
N LYS A 166 28.71 11.68 10.67
CA LYS A 166 27.96 12.73 9.94
C LYS A 166 27.13 13.60 10.87
N TYR A 167 26.28 13.01 11.68
CA TYR A 167 25.38 13.75 12.57
C TYR A 167 26.12 14.48 13.70
N ALA A 168 27.24 13.93 14.16
CA ALA A 168 28.07 14.61 15.14
C ALA A 168 28.72 15.86 14.56
N ARG A 169 29.24 15.78 13.33
CA ARG A 169 29.80 16.94 12.62
C ARG A 169 28.74 17.99 12.28
N ASP A 170 27.55 17.54 11.85
CA ASP A 170 26.42 18.45 11.58
C ASP A 170 26.01 19.21 12.85
N ARG A 171 25.89 18.51 13.99
CA ARG A 171 25.64 19.11 15.30
C ARG A 171 26.68 20.18 15.64
N ASP A 172 27.97 19.87 15.49
CA ASP A 172 29.05 20.79 15.87
C ASP A 172 29.05 22.06 15.00
N LEU A 173 28.82 21.90 13.68
CA LEU A 173 28.66 23.05 12.78
C LEU A 173 27.44 23.91 13.15
N LEU A 174 26.31 23.26 13.45
CA LEU A 174 25.08 23.96 13.81
C LEU A 174 25.16 24.62 15.19
N LEU A 175 25.90 24.06 16.15
CA LEU A 175 26.18 24.73 17.43
C LEU A 175 26.88 26.07 17.23
N VAL A 176 27.93 26.10 16.41
CA VAL A 176 28.64 27.35 16.08
C VAL A 176 27.72 28.36 15.41
N GLU A 177 26.84 27.87 14.50
CA GLU A 177 25.91 28.78 13.81
C GLU A 177 24.85 29.34 14.75
N VAL A 178 24.26 28.51 15.61
CA VAL A 178 23.27 28.96 16.62
C VAL A 178 23.90 29.86 17.68
N GLU A 179 25.20 29.70 17.99
CA GLU A 179 25.93 30.63 18.85
C GLU A 179 26.12 32.02 18.17
N ARG A 180 26.35 31.99 16.84
CA ARG A 180 26.51 33.22 16.03
C ARG A 180 25.18 33.95 15.83
N ASP A 181 24.12 33.20 15.52
CA ASP A 181 22.76 33.70 15.29
C ASP A 181 21.73 32.85 16.05
N PRO A 182 21.46 33.24 17.33
CA PRO A 182 20.50 32.51 18.16
C PRO A 182 19.04 32.55 17.67
N GLU A 183 18.71 33.48 16.76
CA GLU A 183 17.36 33.65 16.21
C GLU A 183 17.17 32.89 14.87
N ASP A 184 18.20 32.26 14.35
CA ASP A 184 18.06 31.38 13.18
C ASP A 184 17.29 30.11 13.53
N SER A 185 15.97 30.19 13.37
CA SER A 185 15.05 29.10 13.68
C SER A 185 15.37 27.81 12.92
N ARG A 186 15.90 27.89 11.68
CA ARG A 186 16.26 26.76 10.85
C ARG A 186 17.49 26.02 11.41
N SER A 187 18.53 26.74 11.78
CA SER A 187 19.71 26.14 12.42
C SER A 187 19.35 25.49 13.75
N VAL A 188 18.45 26.09 14.54
CA VAL A 188 17.92 25.49 15.78
C VAL A 188 17.16 24.20 15.48
N PHE A 189 16.34 24.17 14.43
CA PHE A 189 15.59 22.98 14.02
C PHE A 189 16.52 21.81 13.65
N TYR A 190 17.50 22.05 12.80
CA TYR A 190 18.43 20.99 12.38
C TYR A 190 19.43 20.59 13.45
N LEU A 191 19.75 21.48 14.39
CA LEU A 191 20.51 21.13 15.58
C LEU A 191 19.74 20.15 16.47
N ALA A 192 18.44 20.40 16.67
CA ALA A 192 17.57 19.47 17.38
C ALA A 192 17.49 18.11 16.69
N GLN A 193 17.36 18.10 15.36
CA GLN A 193 17.35 16.90 14.54
C GLN A 193 18.66 16.12 14.66
N SER A 194 19.81 16.78 14.58
CA SER A 194 21.12 16.13 14.72
C SER A 194 21.29 15.43 16.09
N TYR A 195 20.84 16.07 17.17
CA TYR A 195 20.82 15.43 18.49
C TYR A 195 19.87 14.23 18.54
N PHE A 196 18.70 14.31 17.88
CA PHE A 196 17.77 13.21 17.83
C PHE A 196 18.35 12.00 17.06
N ASP A 197 18.98 12.25 15.92
CA ASP A 197 19.62 11.22 15.10
C ASP A 197 20.84 10.58 15.78
N LEU A 198 21.51 11.31 16.67
CA LEU A 198 22.56 10.79 17.56
C LEU A 198 22.01 10.01 18.77
N GLY A 199 20.70 9.98 18.98
CA GLY A 199 20.08 9.35 20.15
C GLY A 199 20.22 10.16 21.45
N ASP A 200 20.72 11.40 21.38
CA ASP A 200 20.75 12.32 22.54
C ASP A 200 19.39 13.02 22.68
N PHE A 201 18.40 12.24 23.14
CA PHE A 201 17.01 12.70 23.25
C PHE A 201 16.82 13.83 24.27
N ALA A 202 17.70 13.96 25.26
CA ALA A 202 17.65 15.05 26.23
C ALA A 202 17.95 16.41 25.59
N ASN A 203 19.02 16.49 24.80
CA ASN A 203 19.36 17.69 24.05
C ASN A 203 18.41 17.91 22.87
N ALA A 204 17.99 16.85 22.15
CA ALA A 204 16.98 16.91 21.09
C ALA A 204 15.70 17.57 21.60
N ARG A 205 15.14 17.09 22.73
CA ARG A 205 13.96 17.67 23.38
C ARG A 205 14.13 19.16 23.65
N ARG A 206 15.26 19.56 24.27
CA ARG A 206 15.55 20.96 24.62
C ARG A 206 15.55 21.86 23.39
N TRP A 207 16.22 21.43 22.31
CA TRP A 207 16.34 22.23 21.09
C TRP A 207 15.06 22.26 20.28
N TYR A 208 14.31 21.14 20.19
CA TYR A 208 12.99 21.14 19.57
C TYR A 208 11.97 22.00 20.34
N GLN A 209 12.01 22.00 21.67
CA GLN A 209 11.17 22.87 22.46
C GLN A 209 11.48 24.36 22.17
N ARG A 210 12.78 24.74 22.15
CA ARG A 210 13.18 26.08 21.74
C ARG A 210 12.70 26.42 20.33
N ARG A 211 12.86 25.50 19.37
CA ARG A 211 12.36 25.71 18.00
C ARG A 211 10.87 25.99 17.97
N ALA A 212 10.06 25.21 18.68
CA ALA A 212 8.62 25.42 18.75
C ALA A 212 8.24 26.77 19.34
N GLU A 213 8.98 27.24 20.36
CA GLU A 213 8.77 28.56 21.02
C GLU A 213 9.11 29.73 20.09
N MET A 214 10.01 29.57 19.12
CA MET A 214 10.38 30.61 18.15
C MET A 214 9.26 30.96 17.17
N GLY A 215 8.26 30.08 16.98
CA GLY A 215 7.18 30.31 16.02
C GLY A 215 7.65 30.27 14.55
N GLY A 216 7.01 31.06 13.69
CA GLY A 216 7.35 31.13 12.26
C GLY A 216 6.68 30.05 11.45
N TRP A 217 7.42 29.25 10.68
CA TRP A 217 6.83 28.24 9.80
C TRP A 217 6.11 27.13 10.59
N GLU A 218 4.79 27.10 10.46
CA GLU A 218 3.91 26.25 11.28
C GLU A 218 4.21 24.75 11.17
N GLU A 219 4.68 24.27 10.03
CA GLU A 219 5.03 22.87 9.86
C GLU A 219 6.29 22.47 10.65
N GLU A 220 7.31 23.35 10.71
CA GLU A 220 8.47 23.13 11.57
C GLU A 220 8.10 23.22 13.07
N VAL A 221 7.19 24.13 13.44
CA VAL A 221 6.67 24.23 14.81
C VAL A 221 5.98 22.94 15.20
N TYR A 222 5.03 22.47 14.38
CA TYR A 222 4.32 21.21 14.61
C TYR A 222 5.29 20.02 14.72
N TYR A 223 6.19 19.89 13.74
CA TYR A 223 7.14 18.78 13.73
C TYR A 223 8.06 18.81 14.96
N SER A 224 8.48 19.99 15.38
CA SER A 224 9.27 20.14 16.61
C SER A 224 8.49 19.72 17.86
N MET A 225 7.21 20.10 17.97
CA MET A 225 6.34 19.66 19.07
C MET A 225 6.13 18.14 19.07
N LEU A 226 5.93 17.53 17.89
CA LEU A 226 5.84 16.08 17.74
C LEU A 226 7.13 15.40 18.24
N ARG A 227 8.30 15.91 17.83
CA ARG A 227 9.62 15.40 18.23
C ARG A 227 9.92 15.60 19.72
N VAL A 228 9.37 16.64 20.36
CA VAL A 228 9.40 16.79 21.82
C VAL A 228 8.72 15.59 22.47
N GLY A 229 7.48 15.25 22.05
CA GLY A 229 6.75 14.09 22.56
C GLY A 229 7.49 12.78 22.34
N GLU A 230 8.06 12.56 21.16
CA GLU A 230 8.86 11.38 20.85
C GLU A 230 10.15 11.30 21.69
N SER A 231 10.84 12.43 21.90
CA SER A 231 12.04 12.49 22.76
C SER A 231 11.69 12.14 24.21
N MET A 232 10.59 12.69 24.73
CA MET A 232 10.09 12.38 26.08
C MET A 232 9.75 10.90 26.23
N LEU A 233 9.14 10.30 25.20
CA LEU A 233 8.84 8.86 25.16
C LEU A 233 10.12 8.01 25.19
N ARG A 234 11.14 8.41 24.46
CA ARG A 234 12.46 7.73 24.44
C ARG A 234 13.23 7.89 25.76
N LEU A 235 12.97 8.97 26.49
CA LEU A 235 13.53 9.22 27.83
C LEU A 235 12.71 8.56 28.94
N GLU A 236 11.68 7.78 28.58
CA GLU A 236 10.79 7.11 29.53
C GLU A 236 10.15 8.05 30.55
N GLU A 237 9.86 9.28 30.13
CA GLU A 237 9.19 10.25 31.00
C GLU A 237 7.77 9.82 31.36
N PRO A 238 7.18 10.36 32.46
CA PRO A 238 5.82 10.00 32.87
C PRO A 238 4.80 10.20 31.77
N TRP A 239 4.08 9.14 31.40
CA TRP A 239 3.15 9.13 30.29
C TRP A 239 2.16 10.32 30.25
N PRO A 240 1.58 10.82 31.36
CA PRO A 240 0.69 11.97 31.29
C PRO A 240 1.34 13.22 30.68
N LEU A 241 2.66 13.41 30.87
CA LEU A 241 3.42 14.52 30.29
C LEU A 241 3.70 14.26 28.81
N VAL A 242 4.07 13.04 28.46
CA VAL A 242 4.30 12.63 27.05
C VAL A 242 3.00 12.76 26.25
N GLN A 243 1.90 12.29 26.80
CA GLN A 243 0.59 12.44 26.17
C GLN A 243 0.20 13.89 25.96
N ASP A 244 0.38 14.76 26.97
CA ASP A 244 0.09 16.19 26.85
C ASP A 244 0.93 16.82 25.72
N ALA A 245 2.20 16.46 25.62
CA ALA A 245 3.08 16.93 24.55
C ALA A 245 2.56 16.54 23.14
N PHE A 246 2.15 15.29 22.94
CA PHE A 246 1.55 14.84 21.67
C PHE A 246 0.21 15.53 21.39
N LEU A 247 -0.63 15.71 22.39
CA LEU A 247 -1.93 16.38 22.20
C LEU A 247 -1.75 17.85 21.85
N ARG A 248 -0.82 18.57 22.47
CA ARG A 248 -0.48 19.94 22.09
C ARG A 248 0.08 20.03 20.67
N ALA A 249 0.90 19.05 20.25
CA ALA A 249 1.36 18.99 18.87
C ALA A 249 0.15 18.85 17.92
N TRP A 250 -0.77 17.95 18.19
CA TRP A 250 -1.98 17.81 17.38
C TRP A 250 -2.87 19.05 17.40
N GLU A 251 -3.07 19.70 18.56
CA GLU A 251 -3.85 20.92 18.67
C GLU A 251 -3.25 22.07 17.85
N SER A 252 -1.91 22.13 17.74
CA SER A 252 -1.23 23.15 16.91
C SER A 252 -1.47 22.95 15.41
N ARG A 253 -1.67 21.69 14.94
CA ARG A 253 -1.94 21.37 13.54
C ARG A 253 -2.88 20.16 13.42
N PRO A 254 -4.21 20.36 13.58
CA PRO A 254 -5.18 19.27 13.64
C PRO A 254 -5.34 18.47 12.34
N THR A 255 -4.75 18.92 11.24
CA THR A 255 -4.68 18.24 9.95
C THR A 255 -3.63 17.14 9.91
N ARG A 256 -2.81 16.97 10.96
CA ARG A 256 -1.75 15.98 11.07
C ARG A 256 -2.16 14.85 12.02
N ALA A 257 -2.00 13.62 11.58
CA ALA A 257 -2.46 12.41 12.31
C ALA A 257 -1.36 11.80 13.21
N GLU A 258 -0.10 12.10 12.97
CA GLU A 258 1.05 11.38 13.53
C GLU A 258 1.07 11.41 15.06
N ALA A 259 0.75 12.55 15.68
CA ALA A 259 0.73 12.67 17.14
C ALA A 259 -0.35 11.79 17.77
N LEU A 260 -1.57 11.77 17.20
CA LEU A 260 -2.66 10.92 17.70
C LEU A 260 -2.36 9.43 17.46
N HIS A 261 -1.73 9.10 16.33
CA HIS A 261 -1.26 7.75 16.06
C HIS A 261 -0.25 7.28 17.12
N ALA A 262 0.72 8.12 17.49
CA ALA A 262 1.68 7.80 18.55
C ALA A 262 0.99 7.52 19.90
N VAL A 263 -0.02 8.31 20.26
CA VAL A 263 -0.85 8.07 21.48
C VAL A 263 -1.62 6.76 21.39
N ALA A 264 -2.20 6.44 20.23
CA ALA A 264 -2.91 5.19 20.00
C ALA A 264 -1.99 3.98 20.15
N CYS A 265 -0.82 4.01 19.53
CA CYS A 265 0.21 2.98 19.64
C CYS A 265 0.61 2.72 21.09
N TYR A 266 0.87 3.78 21.87
CA TYR A 266 1.21 3.63 23.27
C TYR A 266 0.11 2.92 24.06
N TYR A 267 -1.15 3.35 23.93
CA TYR A 267 -2.27 2.72 24.64
C TYR A 267 -2.48 1.27 24.25
N ARG A 268 -2.34 0.93 22.96
CA ARG A 268 -2.40 -0.46 22.50
C ARG A 268 -1.28 -1.30 23.16
N GLN A 269 -0.04 -0.80 23.18
CA GLN A 269 1.10 -1.49 23.78
C GLN A 269 0.90 -1.74 25.29
N GLN A 270 0.18 -0.83 25.97
CA GLN A 270 -0.18 -0.97 27.38
C GLN A 270 -1.44 -1.83 27.63
N GLY A 271 -2.01 -2.45 26.58
CA GLY A 271 -3.27 -3.22 26.69
C GLY A 271 -4.51 -2.37 26.99
N ARG A 272 -4.41 -1.04 26.90
CA ARG A 272 -5.52 -0.10 27.13
C ARG A 272 -6.29 0.14 25.84
N PHE A 273 -6.84 -0.94 25.28
CA PHE A 273 -7.43 -0.97 23.93
C PHE A 273 -8.59 0.01 23.73
N GLN A 274 -9.39 0.31 24.76
CA GLN A 274 -10.45 1.32 24.67
C GLN A 274 -9.89 2.69 24.27
N LEU A 275 -8.84 3.13 24.95
CA LEU A 275 -8.20 4.41 24.65
C LEU A 275 -7.46 4.36 23.32
N GLY A 276 -6.72 3.27 23.06
CA GLY A 276 -6.07 3.06 21.77
C GLY A 276 -7.03 3.18 20.59
N HIS A 277 -8.21 2.56 20.71
CA HIS A 277 -9.26 2.63 19.69
C HIS A 277 -9.74 4.06 19.42
N ILE A 278 -10.04 4.84 20.48
CA ILE A 278 -10.53 6.23 20.35
C ILE A 278 -9.51 7.10 19.60
N PHE A 279 -8.24 7.03 20.00
CA PHE A 279 -7.19 7.84 19.36
C PHE A 279 -6.86 7.38 17.94
N ALA A 280 -6.82 6.07 17.71
CA ALA A 280 -6.62 5.49 16.38
C ALA A 280 -7.76 5.85 15.42
N GLN A 281 -9.03 5.77 15.87
CA GLN A 281 -10.19 6.15 15.07
C GLN A 281 -10.14 7.64 14.69
N ARG A 282 -9.75 8.51 15.63
CA ARG A 282 -9.60 9.94 15.33
C ARG A 282 -8.46 10.18 14.35
N ALA A 283 -7.29 9.55 14.53
CA ALA A 283 -6.16 9.66 13.63
C ALA A 283 -6.53 9.19 12.21
N ALA A 284 -7.19 8.02 12.08
CA ALA A 284 -7.64 7.44 10.81
C ALA A 284 -8.66 8.33 10.06
N SER A 285 -9.38 9.21 10.77
CA SER A 285 -10.33 10.15 10.16
C SER A 285 -9.68 11.40 9.55
N ILE A 286 -8.37 11.60 9.74
CA ILE A 286 -7.64 12.77 9.24
C ILE A 286 -7.02 12.42 7.88
N PRO A 287 -7.44 13.04 6.77
CA PRO A 287 -6.87 12.78 5.45
C PRO A 287 -5.42 13.28 5.35
N VAL A 288 -4.68 12.78 4.36
CA VAL A 288 -3.33 13.31 4.05
C VAL A 288 -3.47 14.80 3.72
N PRO A 289 -2.76 15.70 4.42
CA PRO A 289 -2.86 17.12 4.14
C PRO A 289 -2.23 17.45 2.76
N PRO A 290 -2.99 18.09 1.84
CA PRO A 290 -2.51 18.29 0.48
C PRO A 290 -1.42 19.35 0.35
N ASP A 291 -1.39 20.29 1.30
CA ASP A 291 -0.53 21.47 1.24
C ASP A 291 0.72 21.36 2.12
N ASP A 292 0.77 20.38 3.03
CA ASP A 292 1.92 20.16 3.89
C ASP A 292 3.08 19.54 3.12
N ILE A 293 4.29 20.04 3.34
CA ILE A 293 5.49 19.60 2.64
C ILE A 293 6.60 19.09 3.58
N LEU A 294 6.52 19.39 4.88
CA LEU A 294 7.56 19.00 5.83
C LEU A 294 7.23 17.68 6.53
N PHE A 295 7.97 16.64 6.17
CA PHE A 295 7.99 15.34 6.87
C PHE A 295 6.61 14.74 7.17
N VAL A 296 5.67 14.80 6.22
CA VAL A 296 4.36 14.16 6.34
C VAL A 296 4.53 12.65 6.26
N TRP A 297 4.15 11.95 7.31
CA TRP A 297 4.08 10.49 7.24
C TRP A 297 2.71 10.06 6.71
N ALA A 298 2.61 9.90 5.39
CA ALA A 298 1.38 9.49 4.72
C ALA A 298 0.79 8.17 5.27
N GLY A 299 1.63 7.28 5.80
CA GLY A 299 1.21 6.04 6.45
C GLY A 299 0.25 6.26 7.62
N ALA A 300 0.50 7.26 8.48
CA ALA A 300 -0.37 7.61 9.60
C ALA A 300 -1.78 8.02 9.14
N HIS A 301 -1.89 8.65 7.97
CA HIS A 301 -3.13 9.14 7.40
C HIS A 301 -3.87 8.10 6.54
N SER A 302 -3.25 6.98 6.19
CA SER A 302 -3.80 6.05 5.20
C SER A 302 -4.01 4.64 5.73
N TRP A 303 -3.04 4.03 6.37
CA TRP A 303 -3.15 2.63 6.79
C TRP A 303 -2.75 2.39 8.25
N ALA A 304 -1.76 3.10 8.80
CA ALA A 304 -1.21 2.78 10.12
C ALA A 304 -2.22 3.07 11.25
N ALA A 305 -2.94 4.20 11.19
CA ALA A 305 -3.98 4.50 12.17
C ALA A 305 -5.18 3.54 12.06
N LEU A 306 -5.55 3.12 10.85
CA LEU A 306 -6.58 2.12 10.63
C LEU A 306 -6.16 0.75 11.17
N ASP A 307 -4.90 0.36 11.00
CA ASP A 307 -4.36 -0.88 11.56
C ASP A 307 -4.41 -0.87 13.10
N GLU A 308 -3.98 0.22 13.74
CA GLU A 308 -4.09 0.40 15.19
C GLU A 308 -5.55 0.34 15.68
N GLN A 309 -6.48 0.98 14.94
CA GLN A 309 -7.92 0.91 15.24
C GLN A 309 -8.41 -0.53 15.18
N ALA A 310 -8.08 -1.26 14.12
CA ALA A 310 -8.53 -2.62 13.91
C ALA A 310 -7.96 -3.60 14.96
N VAL A 311 -6.67 -3.45 15.33
CA VAL A 311 -6.05 -4.25 16.40
C VAL A 311 -6.74 -3.99 17.74
N CYS A 312 -7.00 -2.73 18.06
CA CYS A 312 -7.72 -2.37 19.28
C CYS A 312 -9.16 -2.92 19.26
N ALA A 313 -9.91 -2.76 18.17
CA ALA A 313 -11.26 -3.28 17.99
C ALA A 313 -11.32 -4.81 18.17
N SER A 314 -10.35 -5.54 17.60
CA SER A 314 -10.25 -6.99 17.75
C SER A 314 -10.09 -7.42 19.21
N ASN A 315 -9.22 -6.74 19.96
CA ASN A 315 -9.02 -7.01 21.39
C ASN A 315 -10.21 -6.60 22.27
N LEU A 316 -11.08 -5.72 21.79
CA LEU A 316 -12.34 -5.34 22.43
C LEU A 316 -13.51 -6.28 22.07
N GLY A 317 -13.28 -7.32 21.28
CA GLY A 317 -14.32 -8.23 20.80
C GLY A 317 -15.19 -7.64 19.68
N GLN A 318 -14.82 -6.49 19.12
CA GLN A 318 -15.51 -5.82 17.99
C GLN A 318 -15.07 -6.44 16.65
N HIS A 319 -15.19 -7.79 16.55
CA HIS A 319 -14.66 -8.58 15.43
C HIS A 319 -15.21 -8.16 14.06
N SER A 320 -16.42 -7.66 13.97
CA SER A 320 -16.99 -7.21 12.70
C SER A 320 -16.33 -5.93 12.18
N GLU A 321 -16.03 -4.99 13.06
CA GLU A 321 -15.29 -3.76 12.72
C GLU A 321 -13.85 -4.09 12.35
N ALA A 322 -13.14 -4.83 13.22
CA ALA A 322 -11.76 -5.24 12.98
C ALA A 322 -11.60 -5.97 11.64
N PHE A 323 -12.44 -6.96 11.37
CA PHE A 323 -12.44 -7.71 10.11
C PHE A 323 -12.63 -6.80 8.90
N SER A 324 -13.58 -5.87 8.96
CA SER A 324 -13.87 -4.94 7.86
C SER A 324 -12.67 -4.03 7.56
N ILE A 325 -12.04 -3.48 8.60
CA ILE A 325 -10.88 -2.58 8.44
C ILE A 325 -9.69 -3.35 7.86
N PHE A 326 -9.31 -4.50 8.45
CA PHE A 326 -8.21 -5.31 7.94
C PHE A 326 -8.44 -5.75 6.50
N ARG A 327 -9.66 -6.14 6.14
CA ARG A 327 -10.00 -6.52 4.79
C ARG A 327 -9.83 -5.37 3.81
N ASN A 328 -10.24 -4.15 4.19
CA ASN A 328 -10.05 -2.96 3.37
C ASN A 328 -8.56 -2.61 3.19
N LEU A 329 -7.75 -2.76 4.24
CA LEU A 329 -6.31 -2.57 4.16
C LEU A 329 -5.65 -3.57 3.19
N LEU A 330 -6.06 -4.85 3.26
CA LEU A 330 -5.57 -5.91 2.38
C LEU A 330 -6.01 -5.74 0.91
N ALA A 331 -7.15 -5.12 0.67
CA ALA A 331 -7.63 -4.81 -0.68
C ALA A 331 -6.80 -3.72 -1.37
N GLY A 332 -6.14 -2.85 -0.59
CA GLY A 332 -5.25 -1.79 -1.08
C GLY A 332 -3.85 -2.28 -1.45
N ASP A 333 -3.03 -1.33 -1.87
CA ASP A 333 -1.63 -1.52 -2.33
C ASP A 333 -0.58 -0.84 -1.43
N LYS A 334 -1.03 -0.23 -0.32
CA LYS A 334 -0.17 0.60 0.54
C LYS A 334 0.62 -0.16 1.61
N LEU A 335 0.34 -1.44 1.80
CA LEU A 335 1.03 -2.25 2.79
C LEU A 335 2.32 -2.84 2.21
N SER A 336 3.40 -2.82 2.99
CA SER A 336 4.59 -3.62 2.69
C SER A 336 4.24 -5.12 2.64
N PRO A 337 5.04 -5.97 1.98
CA PRO A 337 4.81 -7.42 2.01
C PRO A 337 4.73 -7.98 3.44
N GLU A 338 5.59 -7.52 4.35
CA GLU A 338 5.61 -7.95 5.75
C GLU A 338 4.34 -7.50 6.49
N ASP A 339 3.93 -6.23 6.32
CA ASP A 339 2.70 -5.72 6.93
C ASP A 339 1.47 -6.42 6.38
N ARG A 340 1.44 -6.75 5.09
CA ARG A 340 0.35 -7.48 4.47
C ARG A 340 0.14 -8.85 5.13
N VAL A 341 1.21 -9.60 5.38
CA VAL A 341 1.15 -10.89 6.08
C VAL A 341 0.63 -10.71 7.51
N ARG A 342 1.16 -9.73 8.24
CA ARG A 342 0.74 -9.42 9.62
C ARG A 342 -0.74 -9.02 9.70
N VAL A 343 -1.17 -8.13 8.81
CA VAL A 343 -2.57 -7.66 8.75
C VAL A 343 -3.52 -8.79 8.38
N ALA A 344 -3.11 -9.71 7.49
CA ALA A 344 -3.90 -10.89 7.15
C ALA A 344 -4.06 -11.84 8.35
N ILE A 345 -3.00 -12.09 9.11
CA ILE A 345 -3.06 -12.87 10.35
C ILE A 345 -3.99 -12.20 11.37
N ASN A 346 -3.89 -10.88 11.54
CA ASN A 346 -4.76 -10.13 12.44
C ASN A 346 -6.24 -10.20 12.02
N ARG A 347 -6.54 -10.13 10.72
CA ARG A 347 -7.90 -10.34 10.18
C ARG A 347 -8.43 -11.72 10.60
N ASP A 348 -7.60 -12.75 10.53
CA ASP A 348 -7.98 -14.14 10.73
C ASP A 348 -8.40 -14.43 12.19
N PHE A 349 -7.93 -13.65 13.15
CA PHE A 349 -8.43 -13.71 14.53
C PHE A 349 -9.95 -13.51 14.67
N SER A 350 -10.55 -12.75 13.75
CA SER A 350 -11.99 -12.49 13.75
C SER A 350 -12.81 -13.58 13.04
N VAL A 351 -12.18 -14.49 12.31
CA VAL A 351 -12.87 -15.48 11.46
C VAL A 351 -13.71 -16.47 12.25
N PRO A 352 -13.29 -17.03 13.41
CA PRO A 352 -14.15 -17.93 14.20
C PRO A 352 -15.51 -17.30 14.53
N THR A 353 -15.51 -16.06 15.04
CA THR A 353 -16.74 -15.32 15.33
C THR A 353 -17.57 -15.03 14.07
N LYS A 354 -16.91 -14.71 12.97
CA LYS A 354 -17.59 -14.50 11.68
C LYS A 354 -18.23 -15.78 11.16
N LEU A 355 -17.59 -16.93 11.31
CA LEU A 355 -18.14 -18.25 10.94
C LEU A 355 -19.38 -18.60 11.78
N GLU A 356 -19.32 -18.38 13.10
CA GLU A 356 -20.46 -18.61 13.98
C GLU A 356 -21.69 -17.81 13.54
N ILE A 357 -21.50 -16.51 13.24
CA ILE A 357 -22.56 -15.64 12.74
C ILE A 357 -23.05 -16.11 11.36
N ALA A 358 -22.14 -16.47 10.46
CA ALA A 358 -22.48 -16.84 9.10
C ALA A 358 -23.19 -18.20 9.00
N THR A 359 -22.87 -19.15 9.88
CA THR A 359 -23.49 -20.49 9.89
C THR A 359 -24.83 -20.55 10.64
N ALA A 360 -25.17 -19.49 11.37
CA ALA A 360 -26.48 -19.40 12.01
C ALA A 360 -27.62 -19.40 10.98
N TYR A 361 -28.76 -19.98 11.34
CA TYR A 361 -29.93 -20.00 10.46
C TYR A 361 -30.36 -18.56 10.12
N PRO A 362 -30.45 -18.18 8.83
CA PRO A 362 -30.77 -16.80 8.47
C PRO A 362 -32.24 -16.49 8.76
N ALA A 363 -32.49 -15.63 9.76
CA ALA A 363 -33.83 -15.21 10.14
C ALA A 363 -34.53 -14.35 9.08
N VAL A 364 -33.74 -13.66 8.24
CA VAL A 364 -34.24 -12.75 7.18
C VAL A 364 -33.57 -13.12 5.86
N GLY A 365 -34.31 -13.38 4.81
CA GLY A 365 -33.77 -13.57 3.47
C GLY A 365 -34.09 -14.89 2.79
N ILE A 366 -34.39 -15.96 3.54
CA ILE A 366 -34.82 -17.24 2.94
C ILE A 366 -36.18 -17.09 2.24
N HIS A 367 -37.08 -16.25 2.79
CA HIS A 367 -38.44 -16.06 2.24
C HIS A 367 -38.59 -14.75 1.44
N THR A 368 -37.61 -13.86 1.46
CA THR A 368 -37.73 -12.50 0.87
C THR A 368 -36.88 -12.25 -0.36
N THR A 369 -35.92 -13.11 -0.65
CA THR A 369 -35.06 -12.95 -1.84
C THR A 369 -35.82 -13.34 -3.09
N ARG A 370 -36.25 -12.36 -3.88
CA ARG A 370 -36.77 -12.60 -5.23
C ARG A 370 -35.64 -12.41 -6.24
N PRO A 371 -35.46 -13.35 -7.19
CA PRO A 371 -34.55 -13.15 -8.30
C PRO A 371 -34.92 -11.87 -9.05
N ARG A 372 -33.90 -11.14 -9.50
CA ARG A 372 -34.10 -10.05 -10.45
C ARG A 372 -34.53 -10.63 -11.80
N SER A 373 -35.18 -9.84 -12.64
CA SER A 373 -35.58 -10.26 -13.99
C SER A 373 -34.39 -10.62 -14.89
N ASP A 374 -33.21 -10.10 -14.56
CA ASP A 374 -31.92 -10.33 -15.23
C ASP A 374 -30.97 -11.24 -14.41
N ALA A 375 -31.52 -12.05 -13.51
CA ALA A 375 -30.73 -12.99 -12.70
C ALA A 375 -30.08 -14.06 -13.60
N ASP A 376 -28.75 -14.12 -13.55
CA ASP A 376 -27.92 -14.82 -14.52
C ASP A 376 -27.02 -15.91 -13.91
N VAL A 377 -27.19 -16.20 -12.60
CA VAL A 377 -26.37 -17.16 -11.86
C VAL A 377 -27.24 -18.30 -11.32
N THR A 378 -26.86 -19.54 -11.61
CA THR A 378 -27.31 -20.69 -10.84
C THR A 378 -26.25 -21.03 -9.81
N VAL A 379 -26.67 -21.16 -8.55
CA VAL A 379 -25.82 -21.60 -7.43
C VAL A 379 -26.14 -23.04 -7.13
N THR A 380 -25.12 -23.90 -7.10
CA THR A 380 -25.27 -25.30 -6.70
C THR A 380 -24.45 -25.56 -5.45
N VAL A 381 -25.05 -26.24 -4.48
CA VAL A 381 -24.41 -26.64 -3.23
C VAL A 381 -24.46 -28.16 -3.12
N SER A 382 -23.30 -28.80 -3.11
CA SER A 382 -23.21 -30.24 -2.82
C SER A 382 -23.26 -30.47 -1.32
N CYS A 383 -24.05 -31.44 -0.91
CA CYS A 383 -24.12 -31.89 0.48
C CYS A 383 -23.29 -33.15 0.67
N GLY A 384 -22.46 -33.19 1.69
CA GLY A 384 -21.89 -34.42 2.22
C GLY A 384 -22.93 -35.23 3.05
N PRO A 385 -22.52 -36.34 3.65
CA PRO A 385 -23.42 -37.21 4.39
C PRO A 385 -23.93 -36.65 5.70
N ASN A 386 -23.35 -35.53 6.18
CA ASN A 386 -23.72 -34.87 7.44
C ASN A 386 -24.71 -33.74 7.20
N PRO A 387 -25.98 -33.83 7.63
CA PRO A 387 -26.99 -32.81 7.42
C PRO A 387 -26.67 -31.48 8.12
N HIS A 388 -25.98 -31.49 9.28
CA HIS A 388 -25.57 -30.27 9.96
C HIS A 388 -24.52 -29.49 9.17
N ASN A 389 -23.59 -30.19 8.51
CA ASN A 389 -22.62 -29.55 7.64
C ASN A 389 -23.30 -28.94 6.40
N ALA A 390 -24.25 -29.67 5.79
CA ALA A 390 -25.04 -29.17 4.68
C ALA A 390 -25.81 -27.89 5.03
N GLU A 391 -26.48 -27.88 6.19
CA GLU A 391 -27.17 -26.69 6.68
C GLU A 391 -26.19 -25.54 6.95
N ALA A 392 -25.07 -25.79 7.61
CA ALA A 392 -24.07 -24.75 7.90
C ALA A 392 -23.47 -24.16 6.61
N THR A 393 -23.22 -24.98 5.58
CA THR A 393 -22.77 -24.49 4.26
C THR A 393 -23.83 -23.58 3.63
N LEU A 394 -25.10 -24.03 3.55
CA LEU A 394 -26.21 -23.23 3.01
C LEU A 394 -26.40 -21.92 3.75
N ASN A 395 -26.41 -21.95 5.09
CA ASN A 395 -26.54 -20.75 5.91
C ASN A 395 -25.41 -19.77 5.63
N SER A 396 -24.18 -20.27 5.58
CA SER A 396 -23.00 -19.43 5.36
C SER A 396 -23.02 -18.71 4.01
N VAL A 397 -23.46 -19.40 2.94
CA VAL A 397 -23.66 -18.81 1.62
C VAL A 397 -24.75 -17.75 1.65
N LEU A 398 -25.90 -18.08 2.22
CA LEU A 398 -27.05 -17.18 2.29
C LEU A 398 -26.77 -15.93 3.16
N ASN A 399 -26.00 -16.07 4.23
CA ASN A 399 -25.64 -14.96 5.10
C ASN A 399 -24.50 -14.09 4.54
N SER A 400 -23.52 -14.69 3.82
CA SER A 400 -22.35 -13.98 3.31
C SER A 400 -22.54 -13.39 1.91
N CYS A 401 -23.36 -14.00 1.05
CA CYS A 401 -23.65 -13.46 -0.29
C CYS A 401 -24.63 -12.30 -0.20
N THR A 402 -24.15 -11.06 -0.35
CA THR A 402 -24.98 -9.85 -0.22
C THR A 402 -25.75 -9.48 -1.49
N ASP A 403 -25.42 -10.06 -2.64
CA ASP A 403 -26.10 -9.86 -3.94
C ASP A 403 -26.92 -11.08 -4.40
N ARG A 404 -27.59 -11.74 -3.45
CA ARG A 404 -28.46 -12.91 -3.65
C ARG A 404 -29.52 -12.72 -4.74
N SER A 405 -29.95 -11.50 -5.01
CA SER A 405 -30.92 -11.19 -6.08
C SER A 405 -30.45 -11.58 -7.49
N ARG A 406 -29.14 -11.84 -7.69
CA ARG A 406 -28.59 -12.40 -8.94
C ARG A 406 -28.78 -13.93 -9.05
N ILE A 407 -29.16 -14.60 -7.96
CA ILE A 407 -29.42 -16.05 -8.00
C ILE A 407 -30.73 -16.28 -8.75
N SER A 408 -30.64 -16.84 -9.93
CA SER A 408 -31.79 -17.32 -10.70
C SER A 408 -32.34 -18.60 -10.10
N ARG A 409 -31.45 -19.52 -9.73
CA ARG A 409 -31.80 -20.83 -9.13
C ARG A 409 -30.77 -21.18 -8.05
N LEU A 410 -31.25 -21.64 -6.90
CA LEU A 410 -30.44 -22.30 -5.88
C LEU A 410 -30.78 -23.80 -5.92
N VAL A 411 -29.76 -24.61 -6.21
CA VAL A 411 -29.91 -26.06 -6.39
C VAL A 411 -29.06 -26.78 -5.35
N VAL A 412 -29.63 -27.74 -4.69
CA VAL A 412 -28.95 -28.55 -3.68
C VAL A 412 -28.82 -29.98 -4.18
N ASP A 413 -27.58 -30.48 -4.27
CA ASP A 413 -27.27 -31.86 -4.52
C ASP A 413 -27.20 -32.61 -3.18
N ASP A 414 -28.32 -33.20 -2.79
CA ASP A 414 -28.56 -33.85 -1.50
C ASP A 414 -28.45 -35.40 -1.58
N ALA A 415 -27.82 -35.94 -2.63
CA ALA A 415 -27.76 -37.37 -2.92
C ALA A 415 -27.13 -38.22 -1.80
N GLU A 416 -26.25 -37.65 -1.00
CA GLU A 416 -25.58 -38.35 0.10
C GLU A 416 -26.34 -38.29 1.44
N LEU A 417 -27.41 -37.49 1.53
CA LEU A 417 -28.25 -37.41 2.72
C LEU A 417 -29.29 -38.53 2.77
N SER A 418 -29.73 -38.90 3.98
CA SER A 418 -30.87 -39.78 4.18
C SER A 418 -32.17 -39.13 3.69
N GLU A 419 -33.19 -39.92 3.36
CA GLU A 419 -34.49 -39.40 2.88
C GLU A 419 -35.16 -38.49 3.95
N ALA A 420 -34.99 -38.83 5.23
CA ALA A 420 -35.50 -37.99 6.33
C ALA A 420 -34.81 -36.64 6.35
N ASP A 421 -33.47 -36.62 6.21
CA ASP A 421 -32.67 -35.37 6.20
C ASP A 421 -32.96 -34.53 4.96
N ARG A 422 -33.13 -35.16 3.78
CA ARG A 422 -33.56 -34.46 2.56
C ARG A 422 -34.89 -33.77 2.74
N THR A 423 -35.87 -34.49 3.35
CA THR A 423 -37.20 -33.91 3.62
C THR A 423 -37.10 -32.74 4.57
N ALA A 424 -36.32 -32.86 5.65
CA ALA A 424 -36.10 -31.80 6.60
C ALA A 424 -35.43 -30.55 5.94
N LEU A 425 -34.40 -30.80 5.09
CA LEU A 425 -33.68 -29.72 4.41
C LEU A 425 -34.61 -28.97 3.43
N ARG A 426 -35.41 -29.67 2.63
CA ARG A 426 -36.39 -29.10 1.69
C ARG A 426 -37.44 -28.27 2.42
N HIS A 427 -37.93 -28.72 3.57
CA HIS A 427 -38.86 -27.97 4.37
C HIS A 427 -38.25 -26.69 4.96
N ARG A 428 -37.00 -26.76 5.36
CA ARG A 428 -36.25 -25.64 5.95
C ARG A 428 -35.81 -24.60 4.94
N TYR A 429 -35.47 -25.03 3.71
CA TYR A 429 -35.01 -24.16 2.62
C TYR A 429 -35.89 -24.27 1.37
N PRO A 430 -37.15 -23.77 1.42
CA PRO A 430 -38.13 -23.94 0.34
C PRO A 430 -37.74 -23.25 -0.97
N LEU A 431 -36.76 -22.32 -0.94
CA LEU A 431 -36.21 -21.70 -2.14
C LEU A 431 -35.17 -22.58 -2.88
N ALA A 432 -34.65 -23.59 -2.22
CA ALA A 432 -33.67 -24.51 -2.80
C ALA A 432 -34.37 -25.65 -3.51
N GLN A 433 -33.94 -25.91 -4.74
CA GLN A 433 -34.40 -27.05 -5.54
C GLN A 433 -33.48 -28.23 -5.32
N SER A 434 -34.02 -29.39 -4.93
CA SER A 434 -33.25 -30.64 -4.89
C SER A 434 -33.00 -31.18 -6.28
N LEU A 435 -31.83 -31.78 -6.48
CA LEU A 435 -31.55 -32.60 -7.67
C LEU A 435 -31.85 -34.05 -7.37
N ASP A 436 -32.72 -34.66 -8.18
CA ASP A 436 -32.88 -36.11 -8.16
C ASP A 436 -31.59 -36.76 -8.64
N ALA A 437 -30.90 -37.44 -7.75
CA ALA A 437 -29.60 -38.03 -8.01
C ALA A 437 -29.50 -39.47 -7.53
N PRO A 438 -28.83 -40.34 -8.25
CA PRO A 438 -28.48 -41.67 -7.77
C PRO A 438 -27.60 -41.58 -6.53
N PHE A 439 -27.90 -42.43 -5.56
CA PHE A 439 -27.06 -42.55 -4.36
C PHE A 439 -25.67 -43.06 -4.74
N ARG A 440 -24.60 -42.39 -4.27
CA ARG A 440 -23.18 -42.72 -4.54
C ARG A 440 -22.77 -42.65 -6.02
N GLU A 441 -23.32 -41.72 -6.76
CA GLU A 441 -22.83 -41.39 -8.11
C GLU A 441 -21.36 -40.94 -8.08
N PRO A 442 -20.50 -41.38 -9.02
CA PRO A 442 -19.13 -40.88 -9.15
C PRO A 442 -19.08 -39.34 -9.29
N ALA A 443 -18.06 -38.70 -8.73
CA ALA A 443 -17.94 -37.23 -8.72
C ALA A 443 -18.02 -36.61 -10.12
N ALA A 444 -17.37 -37.21 -11.12
CA ALA A 444 -17.40 -36.73 -12.51
C ALA A 444 -18.79 -36.79 -13.12
N ALA A 445 -19.51 -37.92 -12.95
CA ALA A 445 -20.88 -38.08 -13.42
C ALA A 445 -21.84 -37.08 -12.71
N ARG A 446 -21.67 -36.90 -11.43
CA ARG A 446 -22.41 -35.94 -10.61
C ARG A 446 -22.23 -34.51 -11.14
N LEU A 447 -20.99 -34.02 -11.31
CA LEU A 447 -20.70 -32.70 -11.83
C LEU A 447 -21.24 -32.49 -13.24
N ARG A 448 -21.13 -33.51 -14.10
CA ARG A 448 -21.72 -33.50 -15.43
C ARG A 448 -23.23 -33.30 -15.37
N ARG A 449 -23.95 -34.13 -14.61
CA ARG A 449 -25.41 -34.07 -14.44
C ARG A 449 -25.83 -32.68 -13.90
N ILE A 450 -25.09 -32.15 -12.93
CA ILE A 450 -25.33 -30.80 -12.42
C ILE A 450 -25.17 -29.78 -13.54
N SER A 451 -24.05 -29.81 -14.27
CA SER A 451 -23.74 -28.86 -15.33
C SER A 451 -24.74 -28.88 -16.49
N GLU A 452 -25.26 -30.05 -16.87
CA GLU A 452 -26.28 -30.20 -17.91
C GLU A 452 -27.63 -29.57 -17.51
N GLY A 453 -27.90 -29.44 -16.21
CA GLY A 453 -29.09 -28.76 -15.69
C GLY A 453 -28.97 -27.23 -15.58
N ILE A 454 -27.82 -26.62 -15.87
CA ILE A 454 -27.60 -25.18 -15.76
C ILE A 454 -28.04 -24.48 -17.06
N GLN A 455 -28.96 -23.53 -16.92
CA GLN A 455 -29.50 -22.74 -18.03
C GLN A 455 -29.06 -21.25 -18.00
N THR A 456 -28.42 -20.85 -16.94
CA THR A 456 -27.91 -19.49 -16.76
C THR A 456 -26.52 -19.35 -17.36
N ARG A 457 -26.09 -18.10 -17.61
CA ARG A 457 -24.76 -17.81 -18.12
C ARG A 457 -23.65 -18.25 -17.15
N TYR A 458 -23.86 -18.06 -15.86
CA TYR A 458 -22.88 -18.38 -14.84
C TYR A 458 -23.38 -19.49 -13.92
N TRP A 459 -22.45 -20.35 -13.55
CA TRP A 459 -22.65 -21.44 -12.60
C TRP A 459 -21.67 -21.28 -11.44
N LEU A 460 -22.17 -20.96 -10.23
CA LEU A 460 -21.39 -21.03 -9.00
C LEU A 460 -21.58 -22.40 -8.37
N HIS A 461 -20.53 -23.25 -8.41
CA HIS A 461 -20.51 -24.53 -7.73
C HIS A 461 -19.82 -24.39 -6.37
N ILE A 462 -20.48 -24.90 -5.33
CA ILE A 462 -19.98 -24.95 -3.96
C ILE A 462 -19.90 -26.42 -3.55
N PRO A 463 -18.67 -27.00 -3.44
CA PRO A 463 -18.49 -28.36 -2.96
C PRO A 463 -18.92 -28.50 -1.49
N ALA A 464 -19.09 -29.74 -1.01
CA ALA A 464 -19.47 -30.01 0.37
C ALA A 464 -18.47 -29.43 1.39
N ASP A 465 -18.98 -29.10 2.56
CA ASP A 465 -18.20 -28.71 3.74
C ASP A 465 -17.40 -27.38 3.63
N TRP A 466 -17.69 -26.54 2.63
CA TRP A 466 -17.18 -25.19 2.55
C TRP A 466 -18.09 -24.20 3.30
N ARG A 467 -17.52 -23.35 4.16
CA ARG A 467 -18.24 -22.33 4.94
C ARG A 467 -17.72 -20.95 4.66
N PHE A 468 -18.59 -20.07 4.19
CA PHE A 468 -18.30 -18.66 3.95
C PHE A 468 -18.35 -17.86 5.25
N PHE A 469 -17.46 -16.88 5.40
CA PHE A 469 -17.41 -16.01 6.58
C PHE A 469 -17.34 -14.52 6.24
N ALA A 470 -17.00 -14.18 5.01
CA ALA A 470 -16.84 -12.80 4.59
C ALA A 470 -18.08 -12.31 3.83
N PRO A 471 -18.86 -11.34 4.36
CA PRO A 471 -19.92 -10.70 3.60
C PRO A 471 -19.39 -10.04 2.32
N GLU A 472 -19.94 -10.41 1.16
CA GLU A 472 -19.45 -9.98 -0.14
C GLU A 472 -20.57 -9.92 -1.19
N ARG A 473 -20.42 -9.05 -2.18
CA ARG A 473 -21.16 -9.10 -3.44
C ARG A 473 -20.55 -10.17 -4.35
N LEU A 474 -20.53 -11.39 -3.85
CA LEU A 474 -19.76 -12.52 -4.38
C LEU A 474 -20.06 -12.81 -5.84
N LEU A 475 -21.35 -12.86 -6.19
CA LEU A 475 -21.78 -13.20 -7.55
C LEU A 475 -21.38 -12.12 -8.56
N SER A 476 -21.56 -10.87 -8.19
CA SER A 476 -21.17 -9.74 -9.05
C SER A 476 -19.66 -9.64 -9.20
N ARG A 477 -18.90 -9.91 -8.12
CA ARG A 477 -17.44 -9.85 -8.15
C ARG A 477 -16.84 -10.93 -9.07
N LEU A 478 -17.27 -12.17 -8.91
CA LEU A 478 -16.80 -13.29 -9.74
C LEU A 478 -17.21 -13.13 -11.21
N ALA A 479 -18.46 -12.73 -11.46
CA ALA A 479 -18.93 -12.49 -12.82
C ALA A 479 -18.13 -11.39 -13.52
N ARG A 480 -17.77 -10.30 -12.82
CA ARG A 480 -16.93 -9.25 -13.38
C ARG A 480 -15.52 -9.70 -13.72
N VAL A 481 -14.92 -10.61 -12.94
CA VAL A 481 -13.64 -11.23 -13.32
C VAL A 481 -13.80 -11.97 -14.64
N LEU A 482 -14.85 -12.78 -14.80
CA LEU A 482 -15.14 -13.52 -16.04
C LEU A 482 -15.48 -12.59 -17.22
N GLU A 483 -16.08 -11.44 -16.97
CA GLU A 483 -16.42 -10.43 -17.99
C GLU A 483 -15.18 -9.64 -18.45
N SER A 484 -14.28 -9.29 -17.52
CA SER A 484 -13.08 -8.52 -17.82
C SER A 484 -12.01 -9.34 -18.55
N GLU A 485 -11.96 -10.65 -18.31
CA GLU A 485 -10.97 -11.57 -18.87
C GLU A 485 -11.67 -12.56 -19.80
N ARG A 486 -11.61 -12.32 -21.10
CA ARG A 486 -12.31 -13.17 -22.10
C ARG A 486 -11.76 -14.58 -22.22
N GLU A 487 -10.50 -14.77 -21.84
CA GLU A 487 -9.82 -16.05 -21.78
C GLU A 487 -10.07 -16.85 -20.50
N VAL A 488 -10.77 -16.31 -19.50
CA VAL A 488 -10.98 -17.01 -18.23
C VAL A 488 -12.24 -17.84 -18.25
N LEU A 489 -12.09 -19.17 -18.15
CA LEU A 489 -13.19 -20.15 -18.06
C LEU A 489 -13.89 -20.10 -16.71
N ALA A 490 -13.13 -19.99 -15.63
CA ALA A 490 -13.61 -20.13 -14.27
C ALA A 490 -12.86 -19.23 -13.29
N ALA A 491 -13.59 -18.72 -12.28
CA ALA A 491 -13.04 -17.89 -11.21
C ALA A 491 -13.28 -18.54 -9.84
N GLY A 492 -12.21 -18.93 -9.14
CA GLY A 492 -12.24 -19.46 -7.78
C GLY A 492 -12.48 -18.39 -6.75
N VAL A 493 -13.16 -18.76 -5.65
CA VAL A 493 -13.49 -17.85 -4.56
C VAL A 493 -12.28 -17.55 -3.69
N ASN A 494 -11.42 -18.55 -3.46
CA ASN A 494 -10.24 -18.42 -2.61
C ASN A 494 -8.95 -18.36 -3.44
N PHE A 495 -7.98 -17.62 -2.93
CA PHE A 495 -6.64 -17.61 -3.46
C PHE A 495 -6.01 -19.02 -3.41
N GLU A 496 -5.45 -19.45 -4.53
CA GLU A 496 -4.82 -20.77 -4.68
C GLU A 496 -5.65 -21.94 -4.11
N ASP A 497 -6.97 -21.82 -4.13
CA ASP A 497 -7.88 -22.83 -3.60
C ASP A 497 -7.67 -23.15 -2.11
N ALA A 498 -7.28 -22.12 -1.35
CA ALA A 498 -6.95 -22.24 0.06
C ALA A 498 -8.10 -22.88 0.85
N SER A 499 -7.85 -24.04 1.45
CA SER A 499 -8.79 -24.74 2.32
C SER A 499 -8.70 -24.27 3.77
N GLU A 500 -7.62 -23.55 4.14
CA GLU A 500 -7.35 -23.02 5.46
C GLU A 500 -7.10 -21.51 5.42
N LEU A 501 -7.23 -20.87 6.57
CA LEU A 501 -6.81 -19.48 6.75
C LEU A 501 -5.28 -19.43 6.63
N THR A 502 -4.75 -18.65 5.72
CA THR A 502 -3.31 -18.67 5.44
C THR A 502 -2.63 -17.33 5.63
N GLY A 503 -3.35 -16.23 5.69
CA GLY A 503 -2.74 -14.90 5.60
C GLY A 503 -1.93 -14.68 4.32
N ARG A 504 -1.94 -15.62 3.36
CA ARG A 504 -1.19 -15.52 2.11
C ARG A 504 -1.98 -14.71 1.09
N ASN A 505 -1.27 -13.84 0.41
CA ASN A 505 -1.74 -13.13 -0.77
C ASN A 505 -0.70 -13.31 -1.88
N ALA A 506 -1.11 -13.07 -3.12
CA ALA A 506 -0.21 -13.07 -4.26
C ALA A 506 0.80 -11.91 -4.16
N GLU A 507 1.96 -12.09 -4.79
CA GLU A 507 2.91 -11.02 -5.01
C GLU A 507 2.25 -9.91 -5.84
N GLU A 508 2.50 -8.66 -5.47
CA GLU A 508 1.85 -7.49 -6.08
C GLU A 508 2.02 -7.43 -7.59
N ALA A 509 3.16 -7.88 -8.11
CA ALA A 509 3.50 -7.88 -9.52
C ALA A 509 2.55 -8.71 -10.42
N ILE A 510 1.88 -9.74 -9.87
CA ILE A 510 0.97 -10.62 -10.62
C ILE A 510 -0.52 -10.35 -10.32
N VAL A 511 -0.80 -9.46 -9.37
CA VAL A 511 -2.17 -9.12 -8.99
C VAL A 511 -2.82 -8.22 -10.03
N ARG A 512 -4.02 -8.61 -10.45
CA ARG A 512 -4.89 -7.81 -11.30
C ARG A 512 -5.99 -7.15 -10.48
N ARG A 513 -6.45 -5.99 -10.94
CA ARG A 513 -7.54 -5.21 -10.35
C ARG A 513 -8.42 -4.62 -11.45
N GLY A 514 -9.70 -4.53 -11.17
CA GLY A 514 -10.66 -3.87 -12.06
C GLY A 514 -11.83 -3.30 -11.27
N ALA A 515 -12.67 -2.53 -11.92
CA ALA A 515 -13.84 -1.93 -11.29
C ALA A 515 -14.81 -3.01 -10.77
N GLY A 516 -14.77 -3.25 -9.45
CA GLY A 516 -15.63 -4.21 -8.75
C GLY A 516 -15.20 -5.67 -8.83
N THR A 517 -13.99 -5.99 -9.33
CA THR A 517 -13.40 -7.34 -9.22
C THR A 517 -12.66 -7.52 -7.90
N GLY A 518 -12.19 -6.43 -7.29
CA GLY A 518 -11.19 -6.50 -6.24
C GLY A 518 -9.87 -7.06 -6.79
N ARG A 519 -9.06 -7.63 -5.90
CA ARG A 519 -7.79 -8.28 -6.25
C ARG A 519 -8.06 -9.70 -6.75
N TYR A 520 -7.41 -10.10 -7.85
CA TYR A 520 -7.43 -11.47 -8.37
C TYR A 520 -6.14 -11.77 -9.15
N VAL A 521 -5.86 -13.05 -9.35
CA VAL A 521 -4.74 -13.53 -10.15
C VAL A 521 -5.23 -14.49 -11.21
N LEU A 522 -4.53 -14.53 -12.35
CA LEU A 522 -4.75 -15.58 -13.36
C LEU A 522 -3.97 -16.81 -12.97
N THR A 523 -4.60 -17.98 -13.15
CA THR A 523 -4.01 -19.28 -12.90
C THR A 523 -4.29 -20.21 -14.08
N ASP A 524 -3.59 -21.34 -14.13
CA ASP A 524 -3.76 -22.35 -15.18
C ASP A 524 -4.31 -23.67 -14.61
N MET A 525 -4.95 -23.62 -13.41
CA MET A 525 -5.54 -24.80 -12.75
C MET A 525 -7.00 -24.52 -12.38
N MET A 526 -7.89 -25.48 -12.68
CA MET A 526 -9.28 -25.39 -12.23
C MET A 526 -9.35 -25.40 -10.70
N PRO A 527 -10.02 -24.40 -10.08
CA PRO A 527 -10.24 -24.39 -8.64
C PRO A 527 -11.02 -25.62 -8.17
N ARG A 528 -10.60 -26.20 -7.04
CA ARG A 528 -11.27 -27.35 -6.39
C ARG A 528 -12.28 -26.94 -5.33
N GLY A 529 -12.13 -25.71 -4.81
CA GLY A 529 -13.08 -25.08 -3.90
C GLY A 529 -14.28 -24.45 -4.61
N PRO A 530 -15.01 -23.55 -3.94
CA PRO A 530 -16.10 -22.81 -4.56
C PRO A 530 -15.64 -22.02 -5.78
N VAL A 531 -16.31 -22.22 -6.92
CA VAL A 531 -15.89 -21.70 -8.22
C VAL A 531 -17.07 -21.25 -9.07
N MET A 532 -16.95 -20.11 -9.73
CA MET A 532 -17.90 -19.65 -10.74
C MET A 532 -17.36 -19.96 -12.14
N ILE A 533 -18.18 -20.61 -12.95
CA ILE A 533 -17.84 -21.08 -14.30
C ILE A 533 -18.71 -20.32 -15.32
N ASP A 534 -18.13 -19.86 -16.42
CA ASP A 534 -18.85 -19.34 -17.58
C ASP A 534 -19.32 -20.52 -18.44
N MET A 535 -20.63 -20.74 -18.50
CA MET A 535 -21.24 -21.90 -19.16
C MET A 535 -21.07 -21.91 -20.68
N GLU A 536 -20.96 -20.74 -21.32
CA GLU A 536 -20.66 -20.65 -22.74
C GLU A 536 -19.25 -21.17 -23.04
N ARG A 537 -18.27 -20.76 -22.23
CA ARG A 537 -16.87 -21.19 -22.37
C ARG A 537 -16.71 -22.68 -22.00
N LEU A 538 -17.43 -23.16 -21.00
CA LEU A 538 -17.48 -24.56 -20.66
C LEU A 538 -18.01 -25.41 -21.84
N GLY A 539 -19.05 -24.93 -22.52
CA GLY A 539 -19.58 -25.56 -23.73
C GLY A 539 -18.55 -25.66 -24.87
N LYS A 540 -17.72 -24.64 -25.05
CA LYS A 540 -16.66 -24.60 -26.08
C LYS A 540 -15.59 -25.70 -25.90
N ILE A 541 -15.35 -26.11 -24.65
CA ILE A 541 -14.41 -27.21 -24.34
C ILE A 541 -15.09 -28.58 -24.18
N GLY A 542 -16.38 -28.71 -24.55
CA GLY A 542 -17.12 -29.97 -24.55
C GLY A 542 -17.78 -30.34 -23.21
N GLY A 543 -17.93 -29.39 -22.28
CA GLY A 543 -18.60 -29.64 -21.00
C GLY A 543 -17.77 -30.45 -20.01
N VAL A 544 -18.43 -31.07 -19.01
CA VAL A 544 -17.81 -31.97 -18.02
C VAL A 544 -17.78 -33.40 -18.54
N ASP A 545 -16.60 -34.04 -18.50
CA ASP A 545 -16.49 -35.45 -18.87
C ASP A 545 -16.84 -36.36 -17.67
N SER A 546 -17.89 -37.18 -17.82
CA SER A 546 -18.35 -38.12 -16.78
C SER A 546 -17.40 -39.29 -16.53
N GLY A 547 -16.50 -39.57 -17.47
CA GLY A 547 -15.51 -40.64 -17.38
C GLY A 547 -14.18 -40.23 -16.81
N ALA A 548 -13.96 -38.93 -16.54
CA ALA A 548 -12.70 -38.43 -16.05
C ALA A 548 -12.41 -38.93 -14.62
N ALA A 549 -11.24 -39.51 -14.42
CA ALA A 549 -10.77 -39.91 -13.09
C ALA A 549 -10.45 -38.71 -12.19
N ASP A 550 -9.89 -37.63 -12.78
CA ASP A 550 -9.71 -36.31 -12.14
C ASP A 550 -10.40 -35.25 -13.02
N VAL A 551 -11.59 -34.84 -12.61
CA VAL A 551 -12.40 -33.86 -13.35
C VAL A 551 -11.72 -32.50 -13.43
N HIS A 552 -11.03 -32.07 -12.35
CA HIS A 552 -10.37 -30.77 -12.35
C HIS A 552 -9.15 -30.78 -13.27
N GLY A 553 -8.35 -31.85 -13.25
CA GLY A 553 -7.23 -32.02 -14.15
C GLY A 553 -7.67 -32.12 -15.63
N ASP A 554 -8.75 -32.82 -15.93
CA ASP A 554 -9.32 -32.91 -17.28
C ASP A 554 -9.80 -31.54 -17.79
N LEU A 555 -10.60 -30.84 -16.99
CA LEU A 555 -11.07 -29.51 -17.34
C LEU A 555 -9.91 -28.52 -17.52
N THR A 556 -8.88 -28.59 -16.65
CA THR A 556 -7.66 -27.81 -16.78
C THR A 556 -6.98 -28.04 -18.14
N ALA A 557 -6.72 -29.30 -18.47
CA ALA A 557 -6.03 -29.66 -19.71
C ALA A 557 -6.80 -29.22 -20.97
N ARG A 558 -8.13 -29.39 -20.98
CA ARG A 558 -8.97 -28.94 -22.10
C ARG A 558 -9.11 -27.43 -22.18
N ALA A 559 -9.15 -26.73 -21.05
CA ALA A 559 -9.14 -25.27 -21.02
C ALA A 559 -7.84 -24.72 -21.63
N ILE A 560 -6.69 -25.22 -21.20
CA ILE A 560 -5.37 -24.81 -21.74
C ILE A 560 -5.28 -25.11 -23.24
N ALA A 561 -5.72 -26.31 -23.68
CA ALA A 561 -5.74 -26.66 -25.09
C ALA A 561 -6.63 -25.76 -25.95
N ALA A 562 -7.65 -25.16 -25.36
CA ALA A 562 -8.54 -24.18 -25.99
C ALA A 562 -8.06 -22.70 -25.84
N GLY A 563 -6.87 -22.46 -25.27
CA GLY A 563 -6.35 -21.12 -25.00
C GLY A 563 -7.08 -20.40 -23.86
N LEU A 564 -7.76 -21.15 -22.99
CA LEU A 564 -8.45 -20.61 -21.83
C LEU A 564 -7.61 -20.78 -20.56
N ARG A 565 -7.82 -19.89 -19.60
CA ARG A 565 -7.19 -19.87 -18.28
C ARG A 565 -8.25 -19.94 -17.18
N THR A 566 -7.81 -19.93 -15.96
CA THR A 566 -8.65 -19.74 -14.78
C THR A 566 -8.19 -18.49 -14.01
N ALA A 567 -8.97 -18.07 -13.04
CA ALA A 567 -8.62 -17.01 -12.11
C ALA A 567 -8.98 -17.41 -10.69
N THR A 568 -8.34 -16.79 -9.70
CA THR A 568 -8.76 -16.89 -8.30
C THR A 568 -8.77 -15.50 -7.67
N LEU A 569 -9.72 -15.25 -6.77
CA LEU A 569 -9.67 -14.01 -5.97
C LEU A 569 -8.43 -14.06 -5.07
N ASP A 570 -7.68 -12.96 -5.01
CA ASP A 570 -6.52 -12.84 -4.12
C ASP A 570 -6.97 -12.53 -2.68
N GLU A 571 -7.76 -13.43 -2.14
CA GLU A 571 -8.39 -13.35 -0.82
C GLU A 571 -8.91 -14.74 -0.41
N VAL A 572 -9.07 -14.99 0.90
CA VAL A 572 -9.75 -16.18 1.42
C VAL A 572 -11.10 -15.75 2.01
N LEU A 573 -12.21 -16.21 1.43
CA LEU A 573 -13.58 -15.84 1.78
C LEU A 573 -14.39 -16.96 2.43
N CYS A 574 -13.89 -18.19 2.31
CA CYS A 574 -14.50 -19.39 2.88
C CYS A 574 -13.43 -20.39 3.31
N VAL A 575 -13.78 -21.29 4.20
CA VAL A 575 -12.90 -22.37 4.70
C VAL A 575 -13.54 -23.72 4.52
N TYR A 576 -12.70 -24.74 4.34
CA TYR A 576 -13.10 -26.13 4.34
C TYR A 576 -13.13 -26.65 5.78
N VAL A 577 -14.18 -27.43 6.15
CA VAL A 577 -14.39 -27.91 7.53
C VAL A 577 -14.70 -29.40 7.60
N GLY A 578 -14.45 -30.12 6.48
CA GLY A 578 -14.65 -31.56 6.40
C GLY A 578 -13.46 -32.38 6.87
#